data_93f4b8416122077e5230a8b49601dc7b
#
_entry.id   93f4b8416122077e5230a8b49601dc7b
#
_cell.length_a   1.000
_cell.length_b   1.000
_cell.length_c   1.000
_cell.angle_alpha   90.00
_cell.angle_beta   90.00
_cell.angle_gamma   90.00
#
_symmetry.space_group_name_H-M   'P 1'
#
loop_
_entity.id
_entity.type
_entity.pdbx_description
1 polymer ?
#
loop_
_entity_poly.entity_id
_entity_poly.type
_entity_poly.pdbx_seq_one_letter_code
_entity_poly.pdbx_strand_id
1 'polypeptide(L)'
;MEIVIGLLIIAVGAFCQSSSYVPINKVKSWSWETFWLVQGLFAWLVFPIAGALLAVPAGHSISELFVHGNMFNVGMTVLFGMLWGIGGLTFGLSMRYLGVALGQSVSLGTCAGMGTILGPVMLHIFYPEAGHLTRLTGSVIAGVIATLVGIAIIGIAGHMKSSSLSEEEKKAAVKDFNFPKGIAIALLAGLM
;
A
#
# COMPACT_ATOMS: atom_id res chain seq x y z
N MET A 1 15.61 -23.44 6.11
CA MET A 1 16.16 -22.84 4.86
C MET A 1 15.10 -22.01 4.15
N GLU A 2 13.87 -22.51 3.99
CA GLU A 2 12.76 -21.82 3.30
C GLU A 2 12.37 -20.46 3.93
N ILE A 3 12.33 -20.36 5.27
CA ILE A 3 12.01 -19.09 5.96
C ILE A 3 13.04 -18.02 5.65
N VAL A 4 14.34 -18.37 5.63
CA VAL A 4 15.40 -17.40 5.33
C VAL A 4 15.32 -16.92 3.88
N ILE A 5 15.06 -17.83 2.94
CA ILE A 5 14.84 -17.48 1.53
C ILE A 5 13.62 -16.57 1.39
N GLY A 6 12.51 -16.89 2.06
CA GLY A 6 11.32 -16.05 2.08
C GLY A 6 11.61 -14.64 2.62
N LEU A 7 12.35 -14.52 3.71
CA LEU A 7 12.75 -13.22 4.26
C LEU A 7 13.65 -12.43 3.32
N LEU A 8 14.57 -13.08 2.62
CA LEU A 8 15.43 -12.42 1.62
C LEU A 8 14.61 -11.90 0.44
N ILE A 9 13.66 -12.69 -0.05
CA ILE A 9 12.75 -12.27 -1.15
C ILE A 9 11.93 -11.06 -0.71
N ILE A 10 11.39 -11.08 0.52
CA ILE A 10 10.63 -9.95 1.09
C ILE A 10 11.53 -8.71 1.21
N ALA A 11 12.77 -8.87 1.67
CA ALA A 11 13.70 -7.75 1.79
C ALA A 11 14.02 -7.12 0.44
N VAL A 12 14.26 -7.92 -0.61
CA VAL A 12 14.45 -7.44 -1.98
C VAL A 12 13.19 -6.73 -2.48
N GLY A 13 12.00 -7.31 -2.28
CA GLY A 13 10.73 -6.70 -2.66
C GLY A 13 10.50 -5.35 -1.97
N ALA A 14 10.78 -5.27 -0.66
CA ALA A 14 10.69 -4.04 0.11
C ALA A 14 11.66 -2.95 -0.40
N PHE A 15 12.89 -3.33 -0.74
CA PHE A 15 13.87 -2.43 -1.35
C PHE A 15 13.38 -1.90 -2.71
N CYS A 16 12.89 -2.78 -3.59
CA CYS A 16 12.32 -2.41 -4.89
C CYS A 16 11.12 -1.47 -4.72
N GLN A 17 10.21 -1.77 -3.81
CA GLN A 17 9.04 -0.94 -3.50
C GLN A 17 9.46 0.45 -3.01
N SER A 18 10.40 0.53 -2.08
CA SER A 18 10.87 1.80 -1.51
C SER A 18 11.59 2.66 -2.55
N SER A 19 12.36 2.03 -3.45
CA SER A 19 13.13 2.73 -4.49
C SER A 19 12.28 3.15 -5.69
N SER A 20 11.05 2.63 -5.85
CA SER A 20 10.17 2.97 -6.98
C SER A 20 9.80 4.46 -7.05
N TYR A 21 9.85 5.17 -5.93
CA TYR A 21 9.58 6.62 -5.84
C TYR A 21 10.81 7.51 -5.96
N VAL A 22 12.02 6.93 -6.00
CA VAL A 22 13.26 7.71 -6.15
C VAL A 22 13.27 8.55 -7.45
N PRO A 23 12.78 8.04 -8.60
CA PRO A 23 12.75 8.80 -9.85
C PRO A 23 11.94 10.09 -9.78
N ILE A 24 10.90 10.19 -8.93
CA ILE A 24 10.09 11.41 -8.80
C ILE A 24 10.95 12.62 -8.38
N ASN A 25 11.97 12.39 -7.55
CA ASN A 25 12.88 13.42 -7.09
C ASN A 25 13.91 13.83 -8.17
N LYS A 26 14.06 13.02 -9.22
CA LYS A 26 15.02 13.26 -10.32
C LYS A 26 14.36 13.92 -11.52
N VAL A 27 13.06 13.68 -11.74
CA VAL A 27 12.31 14.25 -12.88
C VAL A 27 11.69 15.58 -12.47
N LYS A 28 12.44 16.66 -12.60
CA LYS A 28 12.03 18.01 -12.11
C LYS A 28 11.00 18.71 -13.00
N SER A 29 10.89 18.33 -14.27
CA SER A 29 10.02 18.99 -15.25
C SER A 29 8.60 18.39 -15.36
N TRP A 30 8.36 17.27 -14.72
CA TRP A 30 7.04 16.62 -14.74
C TRP A 30 6.17 17.07 -13.56
N SER A 31 4.86 17.17 -13.79
CA SER A 31 3.92 17.29 -12.70
C SER A 31 3.85 15.95 -11.94
N TRP A 32 3.41 16.01 -10.69
CA TRP A 32 3.22 14.80 -9.89
C TRP A 32 2.23 13.83 -10.55
N GLU A 33 1.16 14.36 -11.13
CA GLU A 33 0.13 13.61 -11.82
C GLU A 33 0.69 12.87 -13.05
N THR A 34 1.54 13.54 -13.83
CA THR A 34 2.19 12.93 -15.00
C THR A 34 3.08 11.76 -14.60
N PHE A 35 3.91 11.95 -13.55
CA PHE A 35 4.73 10.88 -13.01
C PHE A 35 3.88 9.70 -12.54
N TRP A 36 2.81 9.97 -11.79
CA TRP A 36 1.90 8.96 -11.27
C TRP A 36 1.19 8.16 -12.36
N LEU A 37 0.74 8.83 -13.42
CA LEU A 37 0.12 8.16 -14.58
C LEU A 37 1.11 7.24 -15.30
N VAL A 38 2.33 7.70 -15.55
CA VAL A 38 3.37 6.90 -16.22
C VAL A 38 3.75 5.70 -15.35
N GLN A 39 3.99 5.92 -14.05
CA GLN A 39 4.26 4.83 -13.12
C GLN A 39 3.11 3.83 -13.07
N GLY A 40 1.87 4.32 -13.00
CA GLY A 40 0.67 3.49 -12.98
C GLY A 40 0.49 2.64 -14.23
N LEU A 41 0.79 3.19 -15.40
CA LEU A 41 0.77 2.45 -16.66
C LEU A 41 1.65 1.19 -16.59
N PHE A 42 2.87 1.33 -16.11
CA PHE A 42 3.78 0.19 -15.99
C PHE A 42 3.40 -0.72 -14.83
N ALA A 43 3.19 -0.17 -13.63
CA ALA A 43 2.97 -0.95 -12.42
C ALA A 43 1.63 -1.69 -12.40
N TRP A 44 0.57 -1.12 -13.00
CA TRP A 44 -0.79 -1.64 -12.89
C TRP A 44 -1.34 -2.26 -14.17
N LEU A 45 -0.73 -1.98 -15.33
CA LEU A 45 -1.15 -2.58 -16.60
C LEU A 45 -0.05 -3.45 -17.20
N VAL A 46 1.12 -2.88 -17.52
CA VAL A 46 2.14 -3.60 -18.28
C VAL A 46 2.70 -4.79 -17.50
N PHE A 47 3.20 -4.56 -16.28
CA PHE A 47 3.83 -5.64 -15.50
C PHE A 47 2.85 -6.70 -15.00
N PRO A 48 1.63 -6.41 -14.53
CA PRO A 48 0.67 -7.45 -14.18
C PRO A 48 0.23 -8.31 -15.37
N ILE A 49 -0.01 -7.70 -16.53
CA ILE A 49 -0.36 -8.45 -17.74
C ILE A 49 0.82 -9.33 -18.18
N ALA A 50 2.03 -8.79 -18.24
CA ALA A 50 3.22 -9.56 -18.57
C ALA A 50 3.45 -10.70 -17.57
N GLY A 51 3.30 -10.44 -16.26
CA GLY A 51 3.40 -11.44 -15.21
C GLY A 51 2.36 -12.54 -15.34
N ALA A 52 1.11 -12.17 -15.64
CA ALA A 52 0.03 -13.13 -15.87
C ALA A 52 0.34 -14.04 -17.07
N LEU A 53 0.79 -13.44 -18.19
CA LEU A 53 1.18 -14.21 -19.39
C LEU A 53 2.34 -15.19 -19.13
N LEU A 54 3.29 -14.80 -18.30
CA LEU A 54 4.43 -15.65 -17.95
C LEU A 54 4.06 -16.75 -16.93
N ALA A 55 3.04 -16.50 -16.10
CA ALA A 55 2.61 -17.43 -15.06
C ALA A 55 1.62 -18.51 -15.54
N VAL A 56 1.01 -18.33 -16.72
CA VAL A 56 0.08 -19.32 -17.28
C VAL A 56 0.85 -20.59 -17.64
N PRO A 57 0.45 -21.78 -17.13
CA PRO A 57 1.08 -23.04 -17.49
C PRO A 57 0.94 -23.35 -18.98
N ALA A 58 1.91 -24.09 -19.52
CA ALA A 58 1.88 -24.51 -20.92
C ALA A 58 0.60 -25.31 -21.24
N GLY A 59 -0.08 -24.94 -22.32
CA GLY A 59 -1.33 -25.58 -22.73
C GLY A 59 -2.61 -24.93 -22.18
N HIS A 60 -2.51 -23.91 -21.33
CA HIS A 60 -3.64 -23.13 -20.85
C HIS A 60 -3.61 -21.70 -21.39
N SER A 61 -4.75 -21.03 -21.37
CA SER A 61 -4.87 -19.63 -21.77
C SER A 61 -5.54 -18.78 -20.67
N ILE A 62 -5.23 -17.48 -20.65
CA ILE A 62 -5.87 -16.54 -19.72
C ILE A 62 -7.39 -16.52 -19.94
N SER A 63 -7.86 -16.71 -21.17
CA SER A 63 -9.30 -16.75 -21.49
C SER A 63 -10.03 -17.90 -20.80
N GLU A 64 -9.37 -19.02 -20.54
CA GLU A 64 -9.97 -20.15 -19.81
C GLU A 64 -10.34 -19.78 -18.37
N LEU A 65 -9.56 -18.91 -17.73
CA LEU A 65 -9.86 -18.41 -16.38
C LEU A 65 -11.18 -17.63 -16.34
N PHE A 66 -11.51 -16.90 -17.40
CA PHE A 66 -12.77 -16.17 -17.50
C PHE A 66 -13.95 -17.06 -17.91
N VAL A 67 -13.72 -18.08 -18.71
CA VAL A 67 -14.78 -19.00 -19.17
C VAL A 67 -15.16 -19.99 -18.06
N HIS A 68 -14.18 -20.52 -17.33
CA HIS A 68 -14.38 -21.53 -16.28
C HIS A 68 -14.33 -20.96 -14.86
N GLY A 69 -14.02 -19.68 -14.71
CA GLY A 69 -13.97 -18.99 -13.41
C GLY A 69 -15.36 -18.79 -12.82
N ASN A 70 -15.45 -18.87 -11.48
CA ASN A 70 -16.67 -18.48 -10.77
C ASN A 70 -16.89 -16.97 -10.92
N MET A 71 -18.00 -16.58 -11.57
CA MET A 71 -18.36 -15.18 -11.83
C MET A 71 -18.46 -14.31 -10.56
N PHE A 72 -18.85 -14.92 -9.42
CA PHE A 72 -18.83 -14.25 -8.13
C PHE A 72 -17.40 -13.84 -7.73
N ASN A 73 -16.44 -14.77 -7.87
CA ASN A 73 -15.03 -14.48 -7.56
C ASN A 73 -14.44 -13.43 -8.49
N VAL A 74 -14.77 -13.47 -9.78
CA VAL A 74 -14.37 -12.46 -10.76
C VAL A 74 -14.94 -11.08 -10.35
N GLY A 75 -16.23 -11.02 -10.03
CA GLY A 75 -16.89 -9.80 -9.58
C GLY A 75 -16.27 -9.22 -8.30
N MET A 76 -15.98 -10.08 -7.31
CA MET A 76 -15.30 -9.64 -6.07
C MET A 76 -13.88 -9.16 -6.33
N THR A 77 -13.14 -9.81 -7.22
CA THR A 77 -11.79 -9.35 -7.62
C THR A 77 -11.84 -7.96 -8.25
N VAL A 78 -12.80 -7.71 -9.14
CA VAL A 78 -13.00 -6.38 -9.76
C VAL A 78 -13.39 -5.35 -8.70
N LEU A 79 -14.33 -5.66 -7.81
CA LEU A 79 -14.76 -4.78 -6.73
C LEU A 79 -13.59 -4.38 -5.82
N PHE A 80 -12.84 -5.37 -5.32
CA PHE A 80 -11.67 -5.09 -4.48
C PHE A 80 -10.55 -4.37 -5.23
N GLY A 81 -10.38 -4.64 -6.53
CA GLY A 81 -9.47 -3.89 -7.39
C GLY A 81 -9.86 -2.41 -7.52
N MET A 82 -11.15 -2.10 -7.63
CA MET A 82 -11.65 -0.71 -7.63
C MET A 82 -11.40 -0.02 -6.27
N LEU A 83 -11.69 -0.69 -5.16
CA LEU A 83 -11.41 -0.17 -3.81
C LEU A 83 -9.92 0.09 -3.60
N TRP A 84 -9.07 -0.86 -4.02
CA TRP A 84 -7.62 -0.68 -4.01
C TRP A 84 -7.15 0.50 -4.88
N GLY A 85 -7.81 0.73 -6.03
CA GLY A 85 -7.55 1.90 -6.89
C GLY A 85 -7.83 3.22 -6.16
N ILE A 86 -8.93 3.31 -5.40
CA ILE A 86 -9.24 4.47 -4.54
C ILE A 86 -8.17 4.62 -3.46
N GLY A 87 -7.76 3.51 -2.83
CA GLY A 87 -6.64 3.47 -1.88
C GLY A 87 -5.34 3.98 -2.49
N GLY A 88 -5.01 3.58 -3.72
CA GLY A 88 -3.83 4.04 -4.46
C GLY A 88 -3.84 5.54 -4.74
N LEU A 89 -4.99 6.11 -5.12
CA LEU A 89 -5.15 7.55 -5.31
C LEU A 89 -4.96 8.32 -4.00
N THR A 90 -5.59 7.87 -2.92
CA THR A 90 -5.47 8.49 -1.59
C THR A 90 -4.05 8.34 -1.03
N PHE A 91 -3.39 7.20 -1.28
CA PHE A 91 -1.98 6.99 -0.96
C PHE A 91 -1.08 8.03 -1.66
N GLY A 92 -1.28 8.24 -2.96
CA GLY A 92 -0.56 9.26 -3.71
C GLY A 92 -0.81 10.67 -3.19
N LEU A 93 -2.07 11.01 -2.86
CA LEU A 93 -2.40 12.29 -2.25
C LEU A 93 -1.76 12.48 -0.87
N SER A 94 -1.62 11.42 -0.08
CA SER A 94 -0.93 11.49 1.21
C SER A 94 0.52 11.93 1.05
N MET A 95 1.22 11.41 0.06
CA MET A 95 2.60 11.79 -0.26
C MET A 95 2.69 13.24 -0.76
N ARG A 96 1.68 13.72 -1.49
CA ARG A 96 1.60 15.12 -1.94
C ARG A 96 1.47 16.10 -0.77
N TYR A 97 0.75 15.74 0.29
CA TYR A 97 0.54 16.60 1.46
C TYR A 97 1.57 16.43 2.56
N LEU A 98 2.13 15.23 2.75
CA LEU A 98 3.05 14.91 3.85
C LEU A 98 4.51 14.74 3.40
N GLY A 99 4.74 14.63 2.09
CA GLY A 99 5.99 14.14 1.53
C GLY A 99 6.06 12.61 1.50
N VAL A 100 6.97 12.09 0.68
CA VAL A 100 7.07 10.65 0.39
C VAL A 100 7.31 9.83 1.66
N ALA A 101 8.28 10.23 2.49
CA ALA A 101 8.66 9.44 3.67
C ALA A 101 7.52 9.29 4.68
N LEU A 102 6.90 10.42 5.07
CA LEU A 102 5.85 10.39 6.09
C LEU A 102 4.53 9.82 5.55
N GLY A 103 4.12 10.25 4.35
CA GLY A 103 2.90 9.75 3.71
C GLY A 103 2.94 8.24 3.49
N GLN A 104 4.05 7.73 2.99
CA GLN A 104 4.25 6.29 2.76
C GLN A 104 4.28 5.51 4.08
N SER A 105 5.02 5.97 5.08
CA SER A 105 5.13 5.28 6.37
C SER A 105 3.77 5.16 7.07
N VAL A 106 2.99 6.24 7.11
CA VAL A 106 1.67 6.23 7.76
C VAL A 106 0.68 5.35 6.98
N SER A 107 0.62 5.49 5.65
CA SER A 107 -0.33 4.71 4.84
C SER A 107 -0.02 3.22 4.86
N LEU A 108 1.23 2.82 4.57
CA LEU A 108 1.62 1.41 4.53
C LEU A 108 1.60 0.76 5.91
N GLY A 109 2.01 1.49 6.95
CA GLY A 109 1.95 0.98 8.31
C GLY A 109 0.51 0.77 8.77
N THR A 110 -0.42 1.68 8.45
CA THR A 110 -1.85 1.53 8.73
C THR A 110 -2.42 0.34 7.95
N CYS A 111 -2.11 0.22 6.67
CA CYS A 111 -2.52 -0.91 5.83
C CYS A 111 -2.05 -2.26 6.43
N ALA A 112 -0.78 -2.36 6.82
CA ALA A 112 -0.24 -3.57 7.42
C ALA A 112 -0.90 -3.89 8.78
N GLY A 113 -1.06 -2.89 9.66
CA GLY A 113 -1.66 -3.08 10.98
C GLY A 113 -3.15 -3.46 10.88
N MET A 114 -3.92 -2.69 10.12
CA MET A 114 -5.36 -2.93 9.98
C MET A 114 -5.65 -4.19 9.17
N GLY A 115 -4.92 -4.44 8.06
CA GLY A 115 -5.10 -5.63 7.24
C GLY A 115 -4.84 -6.93 8.00
N THR A 116 -3.86 -6.93 8.90
CA THR A 116 -3.56 -8.09 9.75
C THR A 116 -4.72 -8.45 10.70
N ILE A 117 -5.47 -7.46 11.18
CA ILE A 117 -6.61 -7.66 12.08
C ILE A 117 -7.92 -7.85 11.30
N LEU A 118 -8.20 -6.94 10.37
CA LEU A 118 -9.49 -6.91 9.66
C LEU A 118 -9.70 -8.16 8.80
N GLY A 119 -8.66 -8.67 8.15
CA GLY A 119 -8.77 -9.86 7.30
C GLY A 119 -9.33 -11.07 8.07
N PRO A 120 -8.68 -11.56 9.15
CA PRO A 120 -9.18 -12.66 9.96
C PRO A 120 -10.55 -12.40 10.60
N VAL A 121 -10.82 -11.15 11.04
CA VAL A 121 -12.11 -10.78 11.65
C VAL A 121 -13.24 -10.85 10.62
N MET A 122 -13.05 -10.27 9.44
CA MET A 122 -14.05 -10.31 8.36
C MET A 122 -14.31 -11.75 7.91
N LEU A 123 -13.25 -12.54 7.72
CA LEU A 123 -13.40 -13.96 7.37
C LEU A 123 -14.12 -14.76 8.45
N HIS A 124 -13.90 -14.45 9.73
CA HIS A 124 -14.63 -15.09 10.82
C HIS A 124 -16.12 -14.72 10.82
N ILE A 125 -16.46 -13.47 10.48
CA ILE A 125 -17.87 -13.05 10.38
C ILE A 125 -18.60 -13.77 9.27
N PHE A 126 -17.96 -13.92 8.09
CA PHE A 126 -18.57 -14.56 6.93
C PHE A 126 -18.47 -16.10 6.94
N TYR A 127 -17.44 -16.65 7.60
CA TYR A 127 -17.14 -18.09 7.62
C TYR A 127 -16.68 -18.51 9.03
N PRO A 128 -17.57 -18.50 10.04
CA PRO A 128 -17.20 -18.75 11.45
C PRO A 128 -16.59 -20.13 11.68
N GLU A 129 -17.03 -21.13 10.92
CA GLU A 129 -16.58 -22.54 11.04
C GLU A 129 -15.07 -22.73 10.69
N ALA A 130 -14.47 -21.82 9.95
CA ALA A 130 -13.11 -21.99 9.45
C ALA A 130 -11.99 -21.55 10.43
N GLY A 131 -12.34 -21.15 11.66
CA GLY A 131 -11.37 -20.87 12.72
C GLY A 131 -10.37 -19.74 12.41
N HIS A 132 -10.76 -18.76 11.61
CA HIS A 132 -9.85 -17.68 11.14
C HIS A 132 -9.22 -16.86 12.27
N LEU A 133 -9.89 -16.70 13.42
CA LEU A 133 -9.38 -15.96 14.58
C LEU A 133 -8.16 -16.62 15.24
N THR A 134 -7.94 -17.93 15.02
CA THR A 134 -6.75 -18.61 15.54
C THR A 134 -5.44 -18.08 14.93
N ARG A 135 -5.53 -17.36 13.79
CA ARG A 135 -4.38 -16.68 13.18
C ARG A 135 -3.95 -15.44 13.95
N LEU A 136 -4.83 -14.85 14.78
CA LEU A 136 -4.52 -13.73 15.65
C LEU A 136 -3.85 -14.21 16.95
N THR A 137 -2.64 -14.74 16.81
CA THR A 137 -1.83 -15.17 17.96
C THR A 137 -1.33 -13.96 18.76
N GLY A 138 -0.93 -14.19 20.01
CA GLY A 138 -0.37 -13.12 20.84
C GLY A 138 0.84 -12.43 20.20
N SER A 139 1.68 -13.17 19.48
CA SER A 139 2.82 -12.60 18.74
C SER A 139 2.38 -11.71 17.57
N VAL A 140 1.33 -12.08 16.85
CA VAL A 140 0.76 -11.25 15.76
C VAL A 140 0.18 -9.96 16.32
N ILE A 141 -0.60 -10.04 17.40
CA ILE A 141 -1.17 -8.86 18.06
C ILE A 141 -0.06 -7.93 18.58
N ALA A 142 0.97 -8.49 19.23
CA ALA A 142 2.12 -7.71 19.69
C ALA A 142 2.83 -7.00 18.51
N GLY A 143 3.00 -7.68 17.37
CA GLY A 143 3.56 -7.09 16.15
C GLY A 143 2.72 -5.93 15.61
N VAL A 144 1.38 -6.08 15.59
CA VAL A 144 0.47 -4.99 15.17
C VAL A 144 0.56 -3.80 16.12
N ILE A 145 0.56 -4.03 17.43
CA ILE A 145 0.73 -2.96 18.42
C ILE A 145 2.05 -2.24 18.22
N ALA A 146 3.15 -2.98 18.06
CA ALA A 146 4.46 -2.38 17.78
C ALA A 146 4.46 -1.53 16.50
N THR A 147 3.80 -2.00 15.44
CA THR A 147 3.63 -1.24 14.18
C THR A 147 2.84 0.04 14.40
N LEU A 148 1.71 -0.02 15.09
CA LEU A 148 0.88 1.16 15.37
C LEU A 148 1.60 2.18 16.25
N VAL A 149 2.36 1.73 17.26
CA VAL A 149 3.21 2.58 18.08
C VAL A 149 4.30 3.25 17.22
N GLY A 150 4.95 2.50 16.32
CA GLY A 150 5.92 3.04 15.38
C GLY A 150 5.33 4.13 14.48
N ILE A 151 4.13 3.91 13.95
CA ILE A 151 3.41 4.93 13.15
C ILE A 151 3.11 6.19 13.98
N ALA A 152 2.65 6.02 15.23
CA ALA A 152 2.38 7.13 16.12
C ALA A 152 3.65 7.96 16.39
N ILE A 153 4.79 7.30 16.64
CA ILE A 153 6.10 7.96 16.83
C ILE A 153 6.49 8.73 15.55
N ILE A 154 6.38 8.13 14.39
CA ILE A 154 6.68 8.77 13.10
C ILE A 154 5.74 9.98 12.89
N GLY A 155 4.45 9.82 13.19
CA GLY A 155 3.47 10.89 13.09
C GLY A 155 3.80 12.08 14.01
N ILE A 156 4.16 11.82 15.28
CA ILE A 156 4.58 12.84 16.25
C ILE A 156 5.84 13.53 15.75
N ALA A 157 6.86 12.80 15.34
CA ALA A 157 8.10 13.36 14.81
C ALA A 157 7.86 14.23 13.57
N GLY A 158 6.96 13.77 12.67
CA GLY A 158 6.54 14.55 11.50
C GLY A 158 5.82 15.83 11.88
N HIS A 159 4.94 15.79 12.89
CA HIS A 159 4.25 16.97 13.42
C HIS A 159 5.25 17.97 14.07
N MET A 160 6.15 17.49 14.91
CA MET A 160 7.17 18.32 15.56
C MET A 160 8.06 19.00 14.49
N LYS A 161 8.52 18.26 13.49
CA LYS A 161 9.28 18.82 12.39
C LYS A 161 8.48 19.87 11.62
N SER A 162 7.21 19.59 11.34
CA SER A 162 6.32 20.53 10.65
C SER A 162 6.11 21.83 11.43
N SER A 163 5.96 21.76 12.75
CA SER A 163 5.78 22.95 13.59
C SER A 163 7.06 23.78 13.76
N SER A 164 8.24 23.19 13.55
CA SER A 164 9.53 23.89 13.63
C SER A 164 9.96 24.56 12.32
N LEU A 165 9.31 24.25 11.19
CA LEU A 165 9.64 24.82 9.89
C LEU A 165 8.81 26.07 9.61
N SER A 166 9.43 27.07 8.96
CA SER A 166 8.72 28.22 8.39
C SER A 166 7.81 27.80 7.24
N GLU A 167 6.83 28.62 6.89
CA GLU A 167 5.93 28.33 5.76
C GLU A 167 6.68 28.22 4.42
N GLU A 168 7.77 28.95 4.26
CA GLU A 168 8.63 28.87 3.07
C GLU A 168 9.37 27.54 2.99
N GLU A 169 9.94 27.08 4.10
CA GLU A 169 10.62 25.79 4.19
C GLU A 169 9.66 24.62 3.99
N LYS A 170 8.44 24.69 4.51
CA LYS A 170 7.39 23.69 4.26
C LYS A 170 7.06 23.59 2.79
N LYS A 171 6.87 24.73 2.10
CA LYS A 171 6.59 24.75 0.66
C LYS A 171 7.78 24.33 -0.19
N ALA A 172 9.00 24.57 0.27
CA ALA A 172 10.20 24.09 -0.41
C ALA A 172 10.35 22.56 -0.31
N ALA A 173 9.97 21.97 0.82
CA ALA A 173 10.01 20.52 1.03
C ALA A 173 8.87 19.79 0.34
N VAL A 174 7.64 20.33 0.41
CA VAL A 174 6.43 19.76 -0.17
C VAL A 174 5.52 20.92 -0.61
N LYS A 175 5.30 21.05 -1.92
CA LYS A 175 4.59 22.19 -2.53
C LYS A 175 3.21 22.48 -1.90
N ASP A 176 2.46 21.42 -1.58
CA ASP A 176 1.10 21.51 -1.05
C ASP A 176 1.04 20.99 0.41
N PHE A 177 2.06 21.22 1.21
CA PHE A 177 2.16 20.67 2.55
C PHE A 177 0.96 21.03 3.42
N ASN A 178 0.28 19.98 3.94
CA ASN A 178 -0.84 20.13 4.88
C ASN A 178 -0.89 18.90 5.80
N PHE A 179 -0.34 19.04 7.01
CA PHE A 179 -0.18 17.93 7.93
C PHE A 179 -1.51 17.27 8.34
N PRO A 180 -2.55 18.00 8.85
CA PRO A 180 -3.79 17.39 9.29
C PRO A 180 -4.53 16.66 8.15
N LYS A 181 -4.61 17.31 6.99
CA LYS A 181 -5.25 16.74 5.80
C LYS A 181 -4.47 15.52 5.30
N GLY A 182 -3.15 15.62 5.26
CA GLY A 182 -2.30 14.55 4.81
C GLY A 182 -2.38 13.29 5.70
N ILE A 183 -2.40 13.45 7.02
CA ILE A 183 -2.56 12.32 7.95
C ILE A 183 -3.92 11.66 7.78
N ALA A 184 -5.02 12.44 7.70
CA ALA A 184 -6.35 11.87 7.49
C ALA A 184 -6.44 11.05 6.18
N ILE A 185 -5.87 11.57 5.09
CA ILE A 185 -5.81 10.89 3.80
C ILE A 185 -4.91 9.65 3.86
N ALA A 186 -3.77 9.72 4.57
CA ALA A 186 -2.86 8.58 4.74
C ALA A 186 -3.51 7.43 5.52
N LEU A 187 -4.24 7.74 6.58
CA LEU A 187 -5.01 6.75 7.35
C LEU A 187 -6.13 6.12 6.50
N LEU A 188 -6.86 6.95 5.72
CA LEU A 188 -7.87 6.45 4.79
C LEU A 188 -7.26 5.53 3.73
N ALA A 189 -6.12 5.90 3.16
CA ALA A 189 -5.40 5.08 2.20
C ALA A 189 -4.97 3.71 2.77
N GLY A 190 -4.62 3.69 4.06
CA GLY A 190 -4.26 2.45 4.74
C GLY A 190 -5.44 1.54 5.09
N LEU A 191 -6.67 2.06 5.06
CA LEU A 191 -7.90 1.30 5.30
C LEU A 191 -8.48 0.69 4.01
N MET A 192 -8.19 1.27 2.84
CA MET A 192 -8.65 0.84 1.52
C MET A 192 -7.69 -0.16 0.88
#